data_ffe988b0d2dcdcc57f09f832b3578392
#
_entry.id   ffe988b0d2dcdcc57f09f832b3578392
#
_cell.length_a   1.000
_cell.length_b   1.000
_cell.length_c   1.000
_cell.angle_alpha   90.00
_cell.angle_beta   90.00
_cell.angle_gamma   90.00
#
_symmetry.space_group_name_H-M   'P 1'
#
loop_
_entity.id
_entity.type
_entity.pdbx_description
1 polymer ?
#
loop_
_entity_poly.entity_id
_entity_poly.type
_entity_poly.pdbx_seq_one_letter_code
_entity_poly.pdbx_strand_id
1 'polypeptide(L)'
;MTAPPPNIQSATHTASQTGPGLEGLLAQQRAAHQINAYPSREARIRRLERMRSMVTDNRDSIAQAIAQDFGHRPEVETRIADLGGVVGGIDFVSHHLRSWMKPRRRGTELWFRPASNAIVPQPRAS
;
A
#
# COMPACT_ATOMS: atom_id res chain seq x y z
N MET A 1 -50.52 1.62 20.85
CA MET A 1 -50.31 1.56 19.38
C MET A 1 -48.83 1.82 19.15
N THR A 2 -48.05 0.73 19.09
CA THR A 2 -46.58 0.79 19.01
C THR A 2 -46.22 0.59 17.53
N ALA A 3 -45.55 1.57 16.95
CA ALA A 3 -45.07 1.50 15.56
C ALA A 3 -43.97 0.43 15.40
N PRO A 4 -43.96 -0.33 14.30
CA PRO A 4 -42.91 -1.31 14.07
C PRO A 4 -41.59 -0.62 13.72
N PRO A 5 -40.42 -1.24 14.04
CA PRO A 5 -39.13 -0.69 13.71
C PRO A 5 -38.88 -0.68 12.19
N PRO A 6 -38.04 0.25 11.71
CA PRO A 6 -37.72 0.31 10.28
C PRO A 6 -36.99 -0.94 9.83
N ASN A 7 -37.47 -1.53 8.75
CA ASN A 7 -36.86 -2.68 8.07
C ASN A 7 -35.51 -2.24 7.45
N ILE A 8 -34.42 -2.67 8.05
CA ILE A 8 -33.08 -2.53 7.45
C ILE A 8 -32.98 -3.59 6.34
N GLN A 9 -33.44 -3.24 5.15
CA GLN A 9 -33.18 -4.03 3.96
C GLN A 9 -31.67 -3.95 3.69
N SER A 10 -31.00 -5.09 3.90
CA SER A 10 -29.63 -5.34 3.51
C SER A 10 -29.47 -5.00 2.03
N ALA A 11 -28.83 -3.87 1.74
CA ALA A 11 -28.41 -3.53 0.40
C ALA A 11 -27.31 -4.55 0.00
N THR A 12 -27.73 -5.65 -0.59
CA THR A 12 -26.83 -6.58 -1.28
C THR A 12 -26.24 -5.84 -2.47
N HIS A 13 -25.06 -5.28 -2.29
CA HIS A 13 -24.26 -4.69 -3.35
C HIS A 13 -23.78 -5.81 -4.28
N THR A 14 -24.66 -6.24 -5.19
CA THR A 14 -24.30 -7.14 -6.28
C THR A 14 -23.54 -6.32 -7.33
N ALA A 15 -22.30 -5.96 -7.03
CA ALA A 15 -21.37 -5.51 -8.05
C ALA A 15 -20.98 -6.75 -8.85
N SER A 16 -21.41 -6.85 -10.10
CA SER A 16 -20.88 -7.78 -11.10
C SER A 16 -19.37 -7.48 -11.27
N GLN A 17 -18.55 -8.15 -10.46
CA GLN A 17 -17.11 -8.11 -10.60
C GLN A 17 -16.71 -9.05 -11.74
N THR A 18 -16.53 -8.51 -12.93
CA THR A 18 -15.98 -9.22 -14.12
C THR A 18 -14.47 -9.43 -14.00
N GLY A 19 -13.91 -9.38 -12.80
CA GLY A 19 -12.48 -9.57 -12.51
C GLY A 19 -12.25 -10.75 -11.56
N PRO A 20 -10.99 -11.20 -11.40
CA PRO A 20 -10.67 -12.22 -10.40
C PRO A 20 -11.05 -11.68 -9.03
N GLY A 21 -11.79 -12.47 -8.23
CA GLY A 21 -12.13 -12.11 -6.86
C GLY A 21 -10.88 -11.80 -6.02
N LEU A 22 -11.06 -11.23 -4.82
CA LEU A 22 -9.95 -10.84 -3.93
C LEU A 22 -8.95 -11.98 -3.69
N GLU A 23 -9.43 -13.21 -3.57
CA GLU A 23 -8.58 -14.40 -3.42
C GLU A 23 -7.72 -14.65 -4.66
N GLY A 24 -8.30 -14.49 -5.86
CA GLY A 24 -7.56 -14.62 -7.11
C GLY A 24 -6.49 -13.54 -7.27
N LEU A 25 -6.78 -12.31 -6.89
CA LEU A 25 -5.80 -11.21 -6.87
C LEU A 25 -4.67 -11.49 -5.88
N LEU A 26 -4.99 -11.97 -4.69
CA LEU A 26 -4.00 -12.33 -3.68
C LEU A 26 -3.11 -13.48 -4.16
N ALA A 27 -3.69 -14.52 -4.77
CA ALA A 27 -2.92 -15.62 -5.35
C ALA A 27 -1.96 -15.16 -6.45
N GLN A 28 -2.41 -14.25 -7.34
CA GLN A 28 -1.57 -13.64 -8.36
C GLN A 28 -0.42 -12.83 -7.76
N GLN A 29 -0.68 -12.04 -6.71
CA GLN A 29 0.35 -11.27 -6.02
C GLN A 29 1.38 -12.16 -5.33
N ARG A 30 0.95 -13.26 -4.70
CA ARG A 30 1.84 -14.24 -4.08
C ARG A 30 2.72 -14.93 -5.12
N ALA A 31 2.14 -15.36 -6.24
CA ALA A 31 2.90 -15.95 -7.34
C ALA A 31 3.92 -14.96 -7.93
N ALA A 32 3.54 -13.71 -8.16
CA ALA A 32 4.44 -12.67 -8.62
C ALA A 32 5.57 -12.37 -7.62
N HIS A 33 5.28 -12.44 -6.31
CA HIS A 33 6.31 -12.30 -5.28
C HIS A 33 7.30 -13.47 -5.30
N GLN A 34 6.83 -14.72 -5.44
CA GLN A 34 7.70 -15.89 -5.54
C GLN A 34 8.67 -15.82 -6.74
N ILE A 35 8.19 -15.32 -7.88
CA ILE A 35 9.01 -15.14 -9.08
C ILE A 35 10.05 -14.03 -8.87
N ASN A 36 9.70 -12.95 -8.16
CA ASN A 36 10.56 -11.80 -7.94
C ASN A 36 10.48 -11.31 -6.49
N ALA A 37 11.00 -12.13 -5.57
CA ALA A 37 11.04 -11.83 -4.14
C ALA A 37 11.95 -10.62 -3.81
N TYR A 38 12.89 -10.28 -4.72
CA TYR A 38 13.85 -9.20 -4.58
C TYR A 38 13.77 -8.20 -5.73
N PRO A 39 12.71 -7.38 -5.81
CA PRO A 39 12.62 -6.37 -6.86
C PRO A 39 13.74 -5.33 -6.69
N SER A 40 14.32 -4.92 -7.81
CA SER A 40 15.35 -3.89 -7.85
C SER A 40 14.82 -2.55 -7.29
N ARG A 41 15.73 -1.64 -6.93
CA ARG A 41 15.36 -0.30 -6.50
C ARG A 41 14.51 0.40 -7.54
N GLU A 42 14.88 0.32 -8.79
CA GLU A 42 14.18 0.94 -9.93
C GLU A 42 12.77 0.39 -10.08
N ALA A 43 12.60 -0.92 -9.92
CA ALA A 43 11.27 -1.55 -9.94
C ALA A 43 10.38 -1.05 -8.78
N ARG A 44 10.95 -0.85 -7.59
CA ARG A 44 10.23 -0.30 -6.43
C ARG A 44 9.86 1.16 -6.63
N ILE A 45 10.77 1.97 -7.15
CA ILE A 45 10.49 3.39 -7.48
C ILE A 45 9.36 3.48 -8.49
N ARG A 46 9.41 2.72 -9.60
CA ARG A 46 8.31 2.71 -10.58
C ARG A 46 6.96 2.32 -9.98
N ARG A 47 6.92 1.41 -9.00
CA ARG A 47 5.68 1.05 -8.30
C ARG A 47 5.17 2.20 -7.44
N LEU A 48 6.06 2.89 -6.72
CA LEU A 48 5.73 4.07 -5.92
C LEU A 48 5.23 5.23 -6.79
N GLU A 49 5.87 5.47 -7.94
CA GLU A 49 5.44 6.48 -8.90
C GLU A 49 4.04 6.18 -9.46
N ARG A 50 3.76 4.92 -9.81
CA ARG A 50 2.41 4.51 -10.23
C ARG A 50 1.36 4.74 -9.14
N MET A 51 1.70 4.40 -7.90
CA MET A 51 0.81 4.65 -6.77
C MET A 51 0.58 6.14 -6.56
N ARG A 52 1.64 6.94 -6.66
CA ARG A 52 1.56 8.41 -6.60
C ARG A 52 0.62 8.97 -7.66
N SER A 53 0.82 8.59 -8.92
CA SER A 53 -0.05 9.02 -10.04
C SER A 53 -1.48 8.58 -9.80
N MET A 54 -1.72 7.34 -9.42
CA MET A 54 -3.07 6.84 -9.13
C MET A 54 -3.79 7.70 -8.07
N VAL A 55 -3.12 8.03 -6.97
CA VAL A 55 -3.70 8.89 -5.91
C VAL A 55 -3.91 10.31 -6.41
N THR A 56 -2.94 10.87 -7.15
CA THR A 56 -3.01 12.26 -7.62
C THR A 56 -4.08 12.43 -8.70
N ASP A 57 -4.17 11.50 -9.64
CA ASP A 57 -5.09 11.57 -10.78
C ASP A 57 -6.55 11.33 -10.35
N ASN A 58 -6.75 10.55 -9.27
CA ASN A 58 -8.08 10.23 -8.75
C ASN A 58 -8.42 10.98 -7.46
N ARG A 59 -7.67 12.01 -7.09
CA ARG A 59 -7.83 12.70 -5.80
C ARG A 59 -9.25 13.19 -5.54
N ASP A 60 -9.92 13.72 -6.56
CA ASP A 60 -11.25 14.30 -6.42
C ASP A 60 -12.32 13.21 -6.25
N SER A 61 -12.24 12.12 -7.02
CA SER A 61 -13.14 10.98 -6.87
C SER A 61 -12.94 10.24 -5.54
N ILE A 62 -11.70 10.11 -5.07
CA ILE A 62 -11.41 9.53 -3.75
C ILE A 62 -11.99 10.42 -2.64
N ALA A 63 -11.77 11.74 -2.70
CA ALA A 63 -12.30 12.68 -1.71
C ALA A 63 -13.84 12.63 -1.67
N GLN A 64 -14.49 12.57 -2.85
CA GLN A 64 -15.94 12.46 -2.95
C GLN A 64 -16.46 11.15 -2.37
N ALA A 65 -15.81 10.01 -2.67
CA ALA A 65 -16.20 8.71 -2.11
C ALA A 65 -16.09 8.70 -0.58
N ILE A 66 -14.99 9.22 -0.03
CA ILE A 66 -14.80 9.35 1.43
C ILE A 66 -15.88 10.27 2.04
N ALA A 67 -16.19 11.40 1.41
CA ALA A 67 -17.23 12.30 1.90
C ALA A 67 -18.61 11.65 1.91
N GLN A 68 -18.92 10.81 0.91
CA GLN A 68 -20.17 10.04 0.87
C GLN A 68 -20.23 8.99 1.97
N ASP A 69 -19.16 8.27 2.22
CA ASP A 69 -19.11 7.21 3.26
C ASP A 69 -19.19 7.79 4.68
N PHE A 70 -18.55 8.92 4.94
CA PHE A 70 -18.51 9.56 6.26
C PHE A 70 -19.59 10.66 6.45
N GLY A 71 -20.40 10.93 5.46
CA GLY A 71 -21.59 11.79 5.50
C GLY A 71 -21.29 13.30 5.48
N HIS A 72 -20.46 13.84 6.34
CA HIS A 72 -20.24 15.29 6.50
C HIS A 72 -18.79 15.72 6.63
N ARG A 73 -17.85 14.85 6.24
CA ARG A 73 -16.43 15.19 6.32
C ARG A 73 -16.08 16.22 5.23
N PRO A 74 -15.45 17.37 5.59
CA PRO A 74 -15.06 18.37 4.61
C PRO A 74 -14.05 17.79 3.60
N GLU A 75 -14.35 17.89 2.30
CA GLU A 75 -13.47 17.41 1.23
C GLU A 75 -12.06 17.98 1.31
N VAL A 76 -11.94 19.25 1.76
CA VAL A 76 -10.65 19.93 1.94
C VAL A 76 -9.77 19.20 2.94
N GLU A 77 -10.35 18.74 4.06
CA GLU A 77 -9.62 17.99 5.07
C GLU A 77 -9.10 16.66 4.53
N THR A 78 -9.93 15.92 3.80
CA THR A 78 -9.54 14.67 3.14
C THR A 78 -8.41 14.90 2.13
N ARG A 79 -8.49 15.96 1.33
CA ARG A 79 -7.46 16.29 0.33
C ARG A 79 -6.11 16.63 0.96
N ILE A 80 -6.10 17.38 2.06
CA ILE A 80 -4.86 17.83 2.71
C ILE A 80 -4.31 16.75 3.62
N ALA A 81 -5.12 16.22 4.54
CA ALA A 81 -4.64 15.32 5.57
C ALA A 81 -4.40 13.90 5.03
N ASP A 82 -5.36 13.34 4.31
CA ASP A 82 -5.29 11.94 3.90
C ASP A 82 -4.48 11.79 2.60
N LEU A 83 -4.86 12.48 1.53
CA LEU A 83 -4.20 12.33 0.24
C LEU A 83 -2.82 13.00 0.21
N GLY A 84 -2.68 14.17 0.83
CA GLY A 84 -1.39 14.85 0.99
C GLY A 84 -0.41 14.03 1.83
N GLY A 85 -0.90 13.41 2.91
CA GLY A 85 -0.12 12.50 3.74
C GLY A 85 0.38 11.27 2.97
N VAL A 86 -0.48 10.66 2.14
CA VAL A 86 -0.09 9.50 1.31
C VAL A 86 0.98 9.90 0.29
N VAL A 87 0.80 11.00 -0.43
CA VAL A 87 1.78 11.47 -1.43
C VAL A 87 3.11 11.82 -0.76
N GLY A 88 3.08 12.55 0.37
CA GLY A 88 4.28 12.86 1.16
C GLY A 88 4.99 11.60 1.67
N GLY A 89 4.23 10.59 2.10
CA GLY A 89 4.77 9.29 2.49
C GLY A 89 5.47 8.57 1.33
N ILE A 90 4.90 8.59 0.13
CA ILE A 90 5.51 8.00 -1.07
C ILE A 90 6.82 8.73 -1.40
N ASP A 91 6.83 10.05 -1.38
CA ASP A 91 8.03 10.85 -1.64
C ASP A 91 9.12 10.58 -0.60
N PHE A 92 8.75 10.50 0.68
CA PHE A 92 9.66 10.15 1.76
C PHE A 92 10.29 8.75 1.56
N VAL A 93 9.47 7.72 1.29
CA VAL A 93 9.95 6.36 1.03
C VAL A 93 10.87 6.33 -0.19
N SER A 94 10.51 7.02 -1.27
CA SER A 94 11.30 7.07 -2.51
C SER A 94 12.69 7.64 -2.26
N HIS A 95 12.80 8.71 -1.47
CA HIS A 95 14.07 9.31 -1.08
C HIS A 95 14.95 8.40 -0.22
N HIS A 96 14.34 7.70 0.73
CA HIS A 96 15.07 6.88 1.70
C HIS A 96 15.34 5.45 1.22
N LEU A 97 14.65 4.98 0.18
CA LEU A 97 14.71 3.61 -0.30
C LEU A 97 16.13 3.12 -0.58
N ARG A 98 16.98 3.97 -1.16
CA ARG A 98 18.39 3.64 -1.44
C ARG A 98 19.17 3.32 -0.17
N SER A 99 18.97 4.09 0.88
CA SER A 99 19.67 3.89 2.16
C SER A 99 19.16 2.65 2.90
N TRP A 100 17.86 2.40 2.83
CA TRP A 100 17.24 1.25 3.47
C TRP A 100 17.56 -0.08 2.80
N MET A 101 17.79 -0.08 1.50
CA MET A 101 18.17 -1.27 0.74
C MET A 101 19.65 -1.63 0.87
N LYS A 102 20.48 -0.76 1.45
CA LYS A 102 21.93 -1.05 1.60
C LYS A 102 22.15 -2.14 2.64
N PRO A 103 22.97 -3.17 2.31
CA PRO A 103 23.45 -4.11 3.31
C PRO A 103 24.24 -3.37 4.40
N ARG A 104 23.96 -3.71 5.64
CA ARG A 104 24.68 -3.15 6.78
C ARG A 104 25.69 -4.17 7.29
N ARG A 105 26.98 -3.90 7.12
CA ARG A 105 28.04 -4.74 7.68
C ARG A 105 27.95 -4.75 9.21
N ARG A 106 28.15 -5.92 9.80
CA ARG A 106 28.25 -6.13 11.24
C ARG A 106 29.62 -6.66 11.58
N GLY A 107 30.11 -6.30 12.77
CA GLY A 107 31.38 -6.83 13.29
C GLY A 107 31.33 -8.36 13.35
N THR A 108 32.43 -8.98 12.94
CA THR A 108 32.63 -10.42 13.07
C THR A 108 33.70 -10.62 14.13
N GLU A 109 33.49 -11.49 15.08
CA GLU A 109 34.46 -11.82 16.09
C GLU A 109 35.78 -12.35 15.44
N LEU A 110 36.89 -12.10 16.09
CA LEU A 110 38.23 -12.39 15.56
C LEU A 110 38.39 -13.83 15.10
N TRP A 111 37.78 -14.75 15.84
CA TRP A 111 37.84 -16.21 15.60
C TRP A 111 37.16 -16.68 14.31
N PHE A 112 36.26 -15.85 13.76
CA PHE A 112 35.55 -16.18 12.53
C PHE A 112 36.13 -15.49 11.29
N ARG A 113 37.28 -14.80 11.43
CA ARG A 113 37.96 -14.23 10.26
C ARG A 113 38.53 -15.36 9.37
N PRO A 114 38.37 -15.27 8.03
CA PRO A 114 38.03 -14.11 7.20
C PRO A 114 36.52 -13.92 6.90
N ALA A 115 35.60 -14.58 7.61
CA ALA A 115 34.15 -14.42 7.38
C ALA A 115 33.71 -12.96 7.59
N SER A 116 32.69 -12.54 6.85
CA SER A 116 32.07 -11.22 6.97
C SER A 116 30.57 -11.36 7.20
N ASN A 117 30.02 -10.60 8.14
CA ASN A 117 28.61 -10.58 8.46
C ASN A 117 27.95 -9.31 7.92
N ALA A 118 26.77 -9.47 7.32
CA ALA A 118 25.94 -8.34 6.88
C ALA A 118 24.47 -8.63 7.14
N ILE A 119 23.73 -7.59 7.54
CA ILE A 119 22.27 -7.61 7.56
C ILE A 119 21.80 -7.11 6.20
N VAL A 120 21.09 -7.97 5.48
CA VAL A 120 20.49 -7.65 4.18
C VAL A 120 18.99 -7.45 4.38
N PRO A 121 18.44 -6.23 4.15
CA PRO A 121 17.01 -6.00 4.23
C PRO A 121 16.27 -6.79 3.14
N GLN A 122 15.28 -7.57 3.54
CA GLN A 122 14.45 -8.35 2.62
C GLN A 122 13.00 -7.88 2.68
N PRO A 123 12.28 -7.78 1.53
CA PRO A 123 10.84 -7.58 1.57
C PRO A 123 10.17 -8.80 2.22
N ARG A 124 9.22 -8.55 3.10
CA ARG A 124 8.35 -9.62 3.60
C ARG A 124 7.27 -9.92 2.57
N ALA A 125 7.02 -11.21 2.32
CA ALA A 125 5.76 -11.66 1.74
C ALA A 125 4.68 -11.54 2.83
N SER A 126 3.63 -10.80 2.56
CA SER A 126 2.41 -10.77 3.40
C SER A 126 1.44 -11.84 2.93
#